data_3c833eab3a40965fa87a2c9de88cdb07
#
_entry.id   3c833eab3a40965fa87a2c9de88cdb07
#
_cell.length_a   1.000
_cell.length_b   1.000
_cell.length_c   1.000
_cell.angle_alpha   90.00
_cell.angle_beta   90.00
_cell.angle_gamma   90.00
#
_symmetry.space_group_name_H-M   'P 1'
#
loop_
_entity.id
_entity.type
_entity.pdbx_description
1 polymer ?
#
loop_
_entity_poly.entity_id
_entity_poly.type
_entity_poly.pdbx_seq_one_letter_code
_entity_poly.pdbx_strand_id
1 'polypeptide(L)'
;GPIMLDKDVIIHPYTHIEGPNAMGEKSQAFGGNIREGCAIGPVCRVRGEIEESIIHGYSNKHHDGFLGHAYLGEWVNLGAFTTNSDLKNDYTSVQLYVKGELVDSQDLKVGSFIGDHTKTSIGTLMTTGAIIGIMSNVIFAGSLIAKFVPSFCWFMNNHATKGFGYRHMVDTAAKAMARRKVQLTPEDEAILKTVFEMTKEERSYWIKKGFQS
;
A
#
# COMPACT_ATOMS: atom_id res chain seq x y z
N GLY A 1 -4.66 -24.19 -8.31
CA GLY A 1 -3.84 -24.52 -7.14
C GLY A 1 -4.65 -24.48 -5.85
N PRO A 2 -4.05 -24.73 -4.68
CA PRO A 2 -4.78 -24.73 -3.41
C PRO A 2 -5.28 -23.36 -3.03
N ILE A 3 -6.42 -23.31 -2.32
CA ILE A 3 -6.94 -22.10 -1.67
C ILE A 3 -7.04 -22.40 -0.18
N MET A 4 -6.36 -21.60 0.63
CA MET A 4 -6.36 -21.69 2.09
C MET A 4 -7.16 -20.52 2.66
N LEU A 5 -8.25 -20.83 3.36
CA LEU A 5 -9.07 -19.84 4.07
C LEU A 5 -8.94 -20.13 5.57
N ASP A 6 -8.44 -19.18 6.31
CA ASP A 6 -8.31 -19.29 7.76
C ASP A 6 -9.67 -19.06 8.45
N LYS A 7 -9.69 -19.15 9.77
CA LYS A 7 -10.90 -19.03 10.59
C LYS A 7 -11.63 -17.70 10.32
N ASP A 8 -12.95 -17.79 10.28
CA ASP A 8 -13.86 -16.65 10.15
C ASP A 8 -13.62 -15.79 8.88
N VAL A 9 -12.98 -16.33 7.84
CA VAL A 9 -12.93 -15.69 6.52
C VAL A 9 -14.32 -15.65 5.90
N ILE A 10 -14.70 -14.51 5.34
CA ILE A 10 -16.00 -14.33 4.67
C ILE A 10 -15.76 -14.02 3.19
N ILE A 11 -16.33 -14.86 2.34
CA ILE A 11 -16.37 -14.65 0.89
C ILE A 11 -17.79 -14.19 0.52
N HIS A 12 -17.92 -12.92 0.14
CA HIS A 12 -19.19 -12.34 -0.27
C HIS A 12 -19.54 -12.75 -1.72
N PRO A 13 -20.82 -12.63 -2.13
CA PRO A 13 -21.25 -12.92 -3.49
C PRO A 13 -20.41 -12.19 -4.55
N TYR A 14 -20.31 -12.81 -5.73
CA TYR A 14 -19.55 -12.30 -6.88
C TYR A 14 -18.04 -12.21 -6.66
N THR A 15 -17.51 -12.99 -5.72
CA THR A 15 -16.06 -13.15 -5.55
C THR A 15 -15.61 -14.40 -6.32
N HIS A 16 -14.63 -14.22 -7.21
CA HIS A 16 -13.91 -15.29 -7.86
C HIS A 16 -12.52 -15.38 -7.23
N ILE A 17 -12.10 -16.59 -6.86
CA ILE A 17 -10.77 -16.84 -6.28
C ILE A 17 -10.11 -17.96 -7.05
N GLU A 18 -8.93 -17.68 -7.60
CA GLU A 18 -8.05 -18.65 -8.25
C GLU A 18 -6.90 -19.01 -7.30
N GLY A 19 -6.53 -20.26 -7.21
CA GLY A 19 -5.37 -20.67 -6.41
C GLY A 19 -4.07 -20.77 -7.25
N PRO A 20 -2.91 -20.73 -6.58
CA PRO A 20 -2.72 -20.76 -5.13
C PRO A 20 -3.03 -19.44 -4.43
N ASN A 21 -3.77 -19.50 -3.31
CA ASN A 21 -4.13 -18.30 -2.55
C ASN A 21 -4.26 -18.62 -1.05
N ALA A 22 -3.94 -17.64 -0.21
CA ALA A 22 -4.14 -17.71 1.23
C ALA A 22 -4.83 -16.46 1.77
N MET A 23 -5.86 -16.64 2.62
CA MET A 23 -6.52 -15.53 3.32
C MET A 23 -6.50 -15.79 4.83
N GLY A 24 -5.94 -14.85 5.57
CA GLY A 24 -5.83 -14.89 7.02
C GLY A 24 -7.15 -14.65 7.77
N GLU A 25 -7.13 -14.96 9.05
CA GLU A 25 -8.27 -14.95 9.96
C GLU A 25 -9.10 -13.65 9.84
N LYS A 26 -10.42 -13.78 9.82
CA LYS A 26 -11.40 -12.67 9.78
C LYS A 26 -11.30 -11.73 8.58
N SER A 27 -10.54 -12.09 7.56
CA SER A 27 -10.50 -11.32 6.32
C SER A 27 -11.76 -11.51 5.49
N GLN A 28 -12.09 -10.53 4.66
CA GLN A 28 -13.30 -10.56 3.86
C GLN A 28 -13.02 -10.14 2.42
N ALA A 29 -13.55 -10.91 1.47
CA ALA A 29 -13.55 -10.58 0.05
C ALA A 29 -14.96 -10.12 -0.38
N PHE A 30 -15.06 -8.89 -0.89
CA PHE A 30 -16.34 -8.21 -1.18
C PHE A 30 -16.71 -8.23 -2.67
N GLY A 31 -16.40 -9.30 -3.36
CA GLY A 31 -16.56 -9.45 -4.81
C GLY A 31 -15.26 -9.16 -5.56
N GLY A 32 -15.29 -9.35 -6.89
CA GLY A 32 -14.12 -9.16 -7.76
C GLY A 32 -13.30 -10.45 -7.96
N ASN A 33 -12.12 -10.29 -8.55
CA ASN A 33 -11.25 -11.38 -8.95
C ASN A 33 -9.98 -11.38 -8.08
N ILE A 34 -9.85 -12.35 -7.21
CA ILE A 34 -8.59 -12.63 -6.50
C ILE A 34 -7.90 -13.74 -7.28
N ARG A 35 -6.95 -13.35 -8.12
CA ARG A 35 -6.22 -14.24 -8.98
C ARG A 35 -5.13 -14.95 -8.20
N GLU A 36 -4.41 -15.85 -8.87
CA GLU A 36 -3.37 -16.66 -8.26
C GLU A 36 -2.27 -15.84 -7.55
N GLY A 37 -1.55 -16.49 -6.64
CA GLY A 37 -0.34 -15.97 -6.02
C GLY A 37 -0.56 -14.94 -4.90
N CYS A 38 -1.80 -14.80 -4.38
CA CYS A 38 -2.06 -13.82 -3.33
C CYS A 38 -1.90 -14.40 -1.92
N ALA A 39 -1.23 -13.64 -1.05
CA ALA A 39 -1.19 -13.87 0.39
C ALA A 39 -1.83 -12.68 1.11
N ILE A 40 -3.05 -12.88 1.62
CA ILE A 40 -3.84 -11.85 2.29
C ILE A 40 -3.82 -12.10 3.79
N GLY A 41 -3.26 -11.19 4.56
CA GLY A 41 -3.13 -11.25 6.01
C GLY A 41 -4.48 -11.16 6.75
N PRO A 42 -4.47 -11.23 8.10
CA PRO A 42 -5.69 -11.25 8.90
C PRO A 42 -6.43 -9.90 8.86
N VAL A 43 -7.75 -9.95 9.06
CA VAL A 43 -8.64 -8.79 9.20
C VAL A 43 -8.66 -7.83 8.00
N CYS A 44 -8.16 -8.28 6.84
CA CYS A 44 -8.18 -7.49 5.61
C CYS A 44 -9.58 -7.36 5.00
N ARG A 45 -9.75 -6.35 4.18
CA ARG A 45 -10.93 -6.11 3.36
C ARG A 45 -10.50 -5.93 1.92
N VAL A 46 -10.87 -6.88 1.05
CA VAL A 46 -10.38 -6.90 -0.33
C VAL A 46 -11.52 -6.96 -1.34
N ARG A 47 -11.33 -6.30 -2.47
CA ARG A 47 -12.20 -6.29 -3.64
C ARG A 47 -11.44 -5.78 -4.87
N GLY A 48 -12.00 -5.99 -6.04
CA GLY A 48 -11.44 -5.63 -7.33
C GLY A 48 -10.58 -6.76 -7.88
N GLU A 49 -9.63 -6.44 -8.73
CA GLU A 49 -8.70 -7.43 -9.28
C GLU A 49 -7.40 -7.39 -8.48
N ILE A 50 -7.00 -8.54 -7.95
CA ILE A 50 -5.78 -8.69 -7.15
C ILE A 50 -5.03 -9.91 -7.66
N GLU A 51 -3.75 -9.77 -7.98
CA GLU A 51 -2.91 -10.80 -8.58
C GLU A 51 -1.52 -10.78 -7.94
N GLU A 52 -0.96 -11.96 -7.65
CA GLU A 52 0.42 -12.15 -7.16
C GLU A 52 0.89 -11.09 -6.13
N SER A 53 0.05 -10.84 -5.14
CA SER A 53 0.25 -9.75 -4.19
C SER A 53 0.25 -10.21 -2.74
N ILE A 54 1.08 -9.57 -1.93
CA ILE A 54 1.12 -9.76 -0.47
C ILE A 54 0.46 -8.56 0.19
N ILE A 55 -0.57 -8.82 1.00
CA ILE A 55 -1.29 -7.80 1.76
C ILE A 55 -1.22 -8.16 3.23
N HIS A 56 -0.50 -7.39 4.03
CA HIS A 56 -0.41 -7.60 5.47
C HIS A 56 -1.70 -7.21 6.20
N GLY A 57 -1.79 -7.61 7.47
CA GLY A 57 -3.00 -7.52 8.26
C GLY A 57 -3.66 -6.15 8.34
N TYR A 58 -4.96 -6.13 8.61
CA TYR A 58 -5.77 -4.94 8.84
C TYR A 58 -5.87 -3.97 7.67
N SER A 59 -5.36 -4.34 6.49
CA SER A 59 -5.33 -3.50 5.31
C SER A 59 -6.63 -3.57 4.50
N ASN A 60 -6.97 -2.46 3.85
CA ASN A 60 -8.17 -2.32 3.03
C ASN A 60 -7.80 -1.98 1.59
N LYS A 61 -8.05 -2.93 0.68
CA LYS A 61 -8.22 -2.75 -0.76
C LYS A 61 -9.70 -3.04 -1.06
N HIS A 62 -10.62 -2.28 -0.44
CA HIS A 62 -12.04 -2.61 -0.32
C HIS A 62 -12.88 -2.35 -1.58
N HIS A 63 -12.37 -1.56 -2.51
CA HIS A 63 -13.08 -1.12 -3.71
C HIS A 63 -12.42 -1.63 -4.99
N ASP A 64 -13.07 -1.41 -6.14
CA ASP A 64 -12.53 -1.78 -7.45
C ASP A 64 -11.21 -1.04 -7.76
N GLY A 65 -10.46 -1.56 -8.71
CA GLY A 65 -9.09 -1.20 -9.09
C GLY A 65 -8.20 -2.44 -9.13
N PHE A 66 -7.14 -2.38 -9.94
CA PHE A 66 -6.16 -3.44 -10.07
C PHE A 66 -5.04 -3.31 -9.04
N LEU A 67 -4.62 -4.42 -8.46
CA LEU A 67 -3.45 -4.53 -7.60
C LEU A 67 -2.69 -5.80 -7.98
N GLY A 68 -1.60 -5.65 -8.71
CA GLY A 68 -0.77 -6.77 -9.15
C GLY A 68 0.68 -6.65 -8.72
N HIS A 69 1.31 -7.80 -8.42
CA HIS A 69 2.72 -7.93 -8.03
C HIS A 69 3.13 -6.93 -6.92
N ALA A 70 2.19 -6.69 -5.99
CA ALA A 70 2.31 -5.63 -5.00
C ALA A 70 2.60 -6.17 -3.59
N TYR A 71 3.23 -5.34 -2.78
CA TYR A 71 3.44 -5.57 -1.36
C TYR A 71 2.82 -4.44 -0.55
N LEU A 72 1.82 -4.76 0.27
CA LEU A 72 1.17 -3.84 1.18
C LEU A 72 1.52 -4.20 2.63
N GLY A 73 2.00 -3.22 3.37
CA GLY A 73 2.18 -3.33 4.81
C GLY A 73 0.86 -3.42 5.58
N GLU A 74 0.94 -3.33 6.88
CA GLU A 74 -0.23 -3.35 7.77
C GLU A 74 -0.95 -2.00 7.79
N TRP A 75 -2.26 -2.05 8.06
CA TRP A 75 -3.08 -0.84 8.23
C TRP A 75 -3.13 0.09 7.01
N VAL A 76 -2.74 -0.41 5.83
CA VAL A 76 -2.87 0.35 4.58
C VAL A 76 -4.34 0.53 4.23
N ASN A 77 -4.70 1.71 3.73
CA ASN A 77 -6.04 1.97 3.24
C ASN A 77 -6.00 2.57 1.85
N LEU A 78 -6.33 1.77 0.84
CA LEU A 78 -6.43 2.22 -0.54
C LEU A 78 -7.82 2.80 -0.82
N GLY A 79 -7.87 4.03 -1.31
CA GLY A 79 -9.09 4.67 -1.76
C GLY A 79 -9.70 3.92 -2.95
N ALA A 80 -10.99 4.15 -3.20
CA ALA A 80 -11.69 3.53 -4.32
C ALA A 80 -10.97 3.82 -5.65
N PHE A 81 -10.92 2.82 -6.53
CA PHE A 81 -10.23 2.88 -7.83
C PHE A 81 -8.72 3.15 -7.76
N THR A 82 -8.10 2.99 -6.59
CA THR A 82 -6.64 2.93 -6.53
C THR A 82 -6.14 1.76 -7.36
N THR A 83 -5.24 2.04 -8.29
CA THR A 83 -4.74 1.07 -9.26
C THR A 83 -3.23 1.21 -9.40
N ASN A 84 -2.52 0.10 -9.50
CA ASN A 84 -1.11 0.11 -9.85
C ASN A 84 -0.87 -0.51 -11.24
N SER A 85 0.20 -0.08 -11.88
CA SER A 85 0.79 -0.81 -13.02
C SER A 85 1.85 -1.77 -12.49
N ASP A 86 1.96 -2.93 -13.06
CA ASP A 86 3.00 -3.93 -12.75
C ASP A 86 3.90 -4.28 -13.94
N LEU A 87 3.47 -3.96 -15.16
CA LEU A 87 4.20 -4.19 -16.40
C LEU A 87 4.40 -2.87 -17.16
N LYS A 88 5.60 -2.62 -17.64
CA LYS A 88 5.90 -1.43 -18.45
C LYS A 88 5.45 -1.61 -19.89
N ASN A 89 5.06 -0.51 -20.56
CA ASN A 89 4.62 -0.52 -21.95
C ASN A 89 5.71 -0.93 -22.94
N ASP A 90 6.98 -0.77 -22.58
CA ASP A 90 8.14 -1.11 -23.40
C ASP A 90 8.69 -2.52 -23.10
N TYR A 91 8.06 -3.25 -22.19
CA TYR A 91 8.45 -4.61 -21.79
C TYR A 91 9.90 -4.72 -21.33
N THR A 92 10.48 -3.66 -20.80
CA THR A 92 11.80 -3.71 -20.14
C THR A 92 11.65 -3.96 -18.65
N SER A 93 12.75 -4.37 -17.99
CA SER A 93 12.77 -4.58 -16.55
C SER A 93 12.34 -3.35 -15.76
N VAL A 94 11.69 -3.58 -14.63
CA VAL A 94 11.20 -2.50 -13.76
C VAL A 94 12.32 -2.01 -12.86
N GLN A 95 12.55 -0.71 -12.82
CA GLN A 95 13.45 -0.09 -11.87
C GLN A 95 12.73 0.31 -10.60
N LEU A 96 13.40 0.14 -9.46
CA LEU A 96 12.93 0.51 -8.13
C LEU A 96 13.81 1.61 -7.55
N TYR A 97 13.22 2.55 -6.82
CA TYR A 97 13.99 3.55 -6.08
C TYR A 97 14.32 3.03 -4.69
N VAL A 98 15.58 2.63 -4.45
CA VAL A 98 16.03 2.02 -3.20
C VAL A 98 17.19 2.83 -2.64
N LYS A 99 17.06 3.35 -1.42
CA LYS A 99 18.11 4.10 -0.72
C LYS A 99 18.75 5.24 -1.54
N GLY A 100 17.95 5.94 -2.30
CA GLY A 100 18.42 7.08 -3.09
C GLY A 100 18.85 6.77 -4.53
N GLU A 101 18.82 5.51 -4.94
CA GLU A 101 19.28 5.05 -6.25
C GLU A 101 18.18 4.27 -6.98
N LEU A 102 18.23 4.31 -8.31
CA LEU A 102 17.40 3.44 -9.16
C LEU A 102 18.12 2.10 -9.33
N VAL A 103 17.49 1.04 -8.86
CA VAL A 103 17.97 -0.33 -8.94
C VAL A 103 17.10 -1.12 -9.92
N ASP A 104 17.71 -1.83 -10.85
CA ASP A 104 17.00 -2.72 -11.77
C ASP A 104 16.56 -3.98 -11.01
N SER A 105 15.26 -4.27 -11.05
CA SER A 105 14.70 -5.49 -10.46
C SER A 105 15.08 -6.76 -11.21
N GLN A 106 15.51 -6.63 -12.46
CA GLN A 106 15.70 -7.72 -13.42
C GLN A 106 14.42 -8.51 -13.72
N ASP A 107 13.26 -7.95 -13.37
CA ASP A 107 11.96 -8.56 -13.58
C ASP A 107 11.07 -7.63 -14.43
N LEU A 108 10.19 -8.24 -15.25
CA LEU A 108 9.26 -7.53 -16.11
C LEU A 108 8.02 -7.06 -15.35
N LYS A 109 7.61 -7.81 -14.32
CA LYS A 109 6.40 -7.55 -13.55
C LYS A 109 6.75 -7.21 -12.11
N VAL A 110 6.66 -5.95 -11.78
CA VAL A 110 6.82 -5.45 -10.40
C VAL A 110 5.81 -4.36 -10.14
N GLY A 111 4.92 -4.61 -9.21
CA GLY A 111 3.89 -3.68 -8.76
C GLY A 111 4.40 -2.64 -7.76
N SER A 112 3.57 -2.31 -6.79
CA SER A 112 3.85 -1.25 -5.83
C SER A 112 4.20 -1.80 -4.44
N PHE A 113 5.14 -1.15 -3.76
CA PHE A 113 5.49 -1.42 -2.36
C PHE A 113 4.93 -0.29 -1.49
N ILE A 114 4.01 -0.62 -0.61
CA ILE A 114 3.28 0.37 0.20
C ILE A 114 3.49 0.07 1.67
N GLY A 115 4.11 1.02 2.37
CA GLY A 115 4.42 0.87 3.79
C GLY A 115 3.20 1.01 4.70
N ASP A 116 3.36 0.56 5.94
CA ASP A 116 2.33 0.51 6.97
C ASP A 116 1.63 1.85 7.18
N HIS A 117 0.35 1.78 7.53
CA HIS A 117 -0.51 2.93 7.81
C HIS A 117 -0.67 3.95 6.66
N THR A 118 -0.14 3.65 5.48
CA THR A 118 -0.29 4.53 4.30
C THR A 118 -1.73 4.56 3.82
N LYS A 119 -2.15 5.71 3.34
CA LYS A 119 -3.49 5.95 2.79
C LYS A 119 -3.41 6.59 1.43
N THR A 120 -4.26 6.14 0.51
CA THR A 120 -4.43 6.79 -0.78
C THR A 120 -5.83 7.37 -0.92
N SER A 121 -5.95 8.48 -1.64
CA SER A 121 -7.27 9.02 -2.05
C SER A 121 -7.89 8.16 -3.14
N ILE A 122 -9.16 8.43 -3.44
CA ILE A 122 -9.85 7.83 -4.59
C ILE A 122 -9.11 8.11 -5.90
N GLY A 123 -9.07 7.09 -6.79
CA GLY A 123 -8.50 7.22 -8.12
C GLY A 123 -6.98 7.32 -8.17
N THR A 124 -6.27 7.00 -7.09
CA THR A 124 -4.80 7.05 -7.09
C THR A 124 -4.23 6.06 -8.10
N LEU A 125 -3.41 6.56 -9.02
CA LEU A 125 -2.74 5.78 -10.06
C LEU A 125 -1.25 5.68 -9.75
N MET A 126 -0.76 4.44 -9.63
CA MET A 126 0.64 4.15 -9.30
C MET A 126 1.36 3.54 -10.51
N THR A 127 2.55 4.03 -10.79
CA THR A 127 3.41 3.45 -11.84
C THR A 127 4.04 2.12 -11.39
N THR A 128 4.56 1.35 -12.34
CA THR A 128 5.34 0.13 -12.05
C THR A 128 6.45 0.40 -11.06
N GLY A 129 6.62 -0.49 -10.08
CA GLY A 129 7.67 -0.38 -9.06
C GLY A 129 7.57 0.86 -8.19
N ALA A 130 6.38 1.43 -8.01
CA ALA A 130 6.20 2.57 -7.12
C ALA A 130 6.45 2.16 -5.65
N ILE A 131 7.24 2.95 -4.93
CA ILE A 131 7.50 2.77 -3.50
C ILE A 131 6.88 3.91 -2.73
N ILE A 132 5.98 3.59 -1.82
CA ILE A 132 5.31 4.54 -0.93
C ILE A 132 5.69 4.20 0.51
N GLY A 133 6.39 5.12 1.16
CA GLY A 133 6.85 4.94 2.54
C GLY A 133 5.71 4.84 3.55
N ILE A 134 6.04 4.42 4.77
CA ILE A 134 5.07 4.24 5.84
C ILE A 134 4.42 5.56 6.27
N MET A 135 3.21 5.51 6.81
CA MET A 135 2.48 6.66 7.36
C MET A 135 2.25 7.79 6.34
N SER A 136 2.31 7.51 5.05
CA SER A 136 2.13 8.52 4.01
C SER A 136 0.66 8.67 3.62
N ASN A 137 0.25 9.89 3.29
CA ASN A 137 -1.04 10.19 2.71
C ASN A 137 -0.85 10.65 1.26
N VAL A 138 -1.28 9.83 0.32
CA VAL A 138 -1.19 10.12 -1.11
C VAL A 138 -2.53 10.66 -1.60
N ILE A 139 -2.53 11.90 -2.07
CA ILE A 139 -3.70 12.56 -2.62
C ILE A 139 -3.52 12.71 -4.12
N PHE A 140 -4.33 11.95 -4.84
CA PHE A 140 -4.31 11.93 -6.30
C PHE A 140 -4.74 13.29 -6.88
N ALA A 141 -4.05 13.70 -7.92
CA ALA A 141 -4.27 14.99 -8.58
C ALA A 141 -4.41 14.85 -10.12
N GLY A 142 -4.97 13.75 -10.60
CA GLY A 142 -5.24 13.53 -12.02
C GLY A 142 -4.05 13.02 -12.85
N SER A 143 -2.94 12.64 -12.23
CA SER A 143 -1.76 12.08 -12.91
C SER A 143 -1.18 10.90 -12.14
N LEU A 144 -0.31 10.11 -12.78
CA LEU A 144 0.46 9.09 -12.09
C LEU A 144 1.25 9.72 -10.94
N ILE A 145 1.27 9.07 -9.78
CA ILE A 145 2.12 9.50 -8.67
C ILE A 145 3.59 9.24 -8.98
N ALA A 146 4.47 9.97 -8.32
CA ALA A 146 5.91 9.75 -8.42
C ALA A 146 6.27 8.30 -8.04
N LYS A 147 7.36 7.80 -8.63
CA LYS A 147 7.88 6.45 -8.39
C LYS A 147 8.28 6.19 -6.94
N PHE A 148 8.58 7.24 -6.21
CA PHE A 148 8.91 7.18 -4.80
C PHE A 148 8.17 8.26 -4.01
N VAL A 149 7.56 7.88 -2.90
CA VAL A 149 6.93 8.77 -1.93
C VAL A 149 7.56 8.50 -0.57
N PRO A 150 8.22 9.48 0.05
CA PRO A 150 8.93 9.27 1.31
C PRO A 150 7.95 8.99 2.47
N SER A 151 8.45 8.32 3.50
CA SER A 151 7.68 8.03 4.73
C SER A 151 7.27 9.29 5.47
N PHE A 152 6.12 9.24 6.17
CA PHE A 152 5.60 10.32 7.01
C PHE A 152 5.43 11.64 6.28
N CYS A 153 4.86 11.60 5.09
CA CYS A 153 4.55 12.81 4.33
C CYS A 153 3.12 12.81 3.79
N TRP A 154 2.66 13.97 3.41
CA TRP A 154 1.53 14.12 2.50
C TRP A 154 2.08 14.36 1.10
N PHE A 155 1.59 13.62 0.15
CA PHE A 155 1.99 13.71 -1.24
C PHE A 155 0.80 14.22 -2.07
N MET A 156 0.90 15.42 -2.58
CA MET A 156 -0.15 16.12 -3.34
C MET A 156 0.47 16.87 -4.51
N ASN A 157 -0.17 16.82 -5.66
CA ASN A 157 0.29 17.52 -6.87
C ASN A 157 1.78 17.27 -7.17
N ASN A 158 2.22 16.01 -7.06
CA ASN A 158 3.61 15.59 -7.19
C ASN A 158 4.60 16.26 -6.23
N HIS A 159 4.13 16.75 -5.09
CA HIS A 159 4.97 17.31 -4.05
C HIS A 159 4.79 16.59 -2.72
N ALA A 160 5.91 16.26 -2.06
CA ALA A 160 5.92 15.80 -0.69
C ALA A 160 5.87 17.00 0.26
N THR A 161 5.04 16.94 1.28
CA THR A 161 4.91 17.95 2.32
C THR A 161 4.88 17.30 3.70
N LYS A 162 5.12 18.08 4.75
CA LYS A 162 4.99 17.61 6.15
C LYS A 162 3.54 17.32 6.55
N GLY A 163 2.56 17.76 5.73
CA GLY A 163 1.15 17.72 6.08
C GLY A 163 0.89 18.33 7.44
N PHE A 164 0.06 17.69 8.25
CA PHE A 164 -0.24 18.11 9.64
C PHE A 164 0.81 17.64 10.68
N GLY A 165 1.91 17.03 10.22
CA GLY A 165 3.02 16.60 11.06
C GLY A 165 2.84 15.24 11.73
N TYR A 166 3.93 14.77 12.36
CA TYR A 166 4.04 13.43 12.95
C TYR A 166 2.91 13.09 13.92
N ARG A 167 2.62 13.98 14.89
CA ARG A 167 1.60 13.71 15.92
C ARG A 167 0.23 13.43 15.31
N HIS A 168 -0.17 14.22 14.32
CA HIS A 168 -1.45 14.01 13.62
C HIS A 168 -1.51 12.66 12.91
N MET A 169 -0.38 12.21 12.34
CA MET A 169 -0.30 10.90 11.67
C MET A 169 -0.47 9.76 12.68
N VAL A 170 0.19 9.84 13.85
CA VAL A 170 0.05 8.86 14.93
C VAL A 170 -1.39 8.85 15.47
N ASP A 171 -1.99 10.00 15.72
CA ASP A 171 -3.39 10.09 16.15
C ASP A 171 -4.36 9.49 15.13
N THR A 172 -4.05 9.63 13.83
CA THR A 172 -4.82 9.01 12.74
C THR A 172 -4.67 7.50 12.73
N ALA A 173 -3.46 6.98 12.98
CA ALA A 173 -3.21 5.55 13.11
C ALA A 173 -3.99 4.97 14.29
N ALA A 174 -3.92 5.59 15.46
CA ALA A 174 -4.67 5.18 16.65
C ALA A 174 -6.19 5.11 16.38
N LYS A 175 -6.75 6.11 15.69
CA LYS A 175 -8.17 6.11 15.29
C LYS A 175 -8.50 4.97 14.30
N ALA A 176 -7.61 4.68 13.37
CA ALA A 176 -7.80 3.58 12.41
C ALA A 176 -7.79 2.21 13.12
N MET A 177 -6.84 2.01 14.04
CA MET A 177 -6.72 0.80 14.86
C MET A 177 -7.92 0.61 15.78
N ALA A 178 -8.38 1.66 16.44
CA ALA A 178 -9.55 1.62 17.32
C ALA A 178 -10.84 1.17 16.59
N ARG A 179 -11.01 1.48 15.30
CA ARG A 179 -12.13 0.96 14.46
C ARG A 179 -12.11 -0.56 14.32
N ARG A 180 -10.97 -1.20 14.51
CA ARG A 180 -10.78 -2.66 14.53
C ARG A 180 -10.65 -3.22 15.95
N LYS A 181 -10.94 -2.42 16.97
CA LYS A 181 -10.82 -2.78 18.40
C LYS A 181 -9.38 -3.14 18.80
N VAL A 182 -8.41 -2.56 18.13
CA VAL A 182 -6.97 -2.62 18.44
C VAL A 182 -6.55 -1.27 19.01
N GLN A 183 -5.72 -1.28 20.03
CA GLN A 183 -5.16 -0.06 20.62
C GLN A 183 -3.73 0.12 20.14
N LEU A 184 -3.35 1.33 19.82
CA LEU A 184 -1.96 1.69 19.59
C LEU A 184 -1.24 1.64 20.92
N THR A 185 -0.25 0.77 21.05
CA THR A 185 0.52 0.60 22.28
C THR A 185 1.67 1.61 22.37
N PRO A 186 2.25 1.82 23.57
CA PRO A 186 3.48 2.63 23.71
C PRO A 186 4.65 2.07 22.88
N GLU A 187 4.73 0.75 22.71
CA GLU A 187 5.74 0.08 21.89
C GLU A 187 5.55 0.39 20.41
N ASP A 188 4.31 0.35 19.90
CA ASP A 188 3.98 0.75 18.54
C ASP A 188 4.38 2.22 18.30
N GLU A 189 4.05 3.12 19.23
CA GLU A 189 4.41 4.54 19.12
C GLU A 189 5.94 4.73 19.12
N ALA A 190 6.67 3.95 19.93
CA ALA A 190 8.13 3.97 19.95
C ALA A 190 8.75 3.49 18.62
N ILE A 191 8.20 2.43 18.03
CA ILE A 191 8.61 1.95 16.70
C ILE A 191 8.36 3.03 15.64
N LEU A 192 7.15 3.59 15.60
CA LEU A 192 6.79 4.65 14.65
C LEU A 192 7.71 5.87 14.81
N LYS A 193 8.05 6.24 16.04
CA LYS A 193 8.98 7.34 16.33
C LYS A 193 10.39 7.03 15.81
N THR A 194 10.88 5.83 16.05
CA THR A 194 12.19 5.39 15.57
C THR A 194 12.27 5.47 14.05
N VAL A 195 11.27 4.92 13.34
CA VAL A 195 11.25 4.97 11.88
C VAL A 195 11.07 6.40 11.36
N PHE A 196 10.33 7.24 12.06
CA PHE A 196 10.21 8.67 11.71
C PHE A 196 11.57 9.37 11.74
N GLU A 197 12.39 9.10 12.75
CA GLU A 197 13.74 9.68 12.84
C GLU A 197 14.71 9.07 11.81
N MET A 198 14.66 7.75 11.61
CA MET A 198 15.49 7.05 10.60
C MET A 198 15.26 7.58 9.18
N THR A 199 14.03 7.95 8.85
CA THR A 199 13.64 8.43 7.50
C THR A 199 13.71 9.95 7.35
N LYS A 200 14.19 10.67 8.34
CA LYS A 200 14.17 12.13 8.42
C LYS A 200 14.95 12.81 7.29
N GLU A 201 16.15 12.33 6.98
CA GLU A 201 17.01 12.93 5.96
C GLU A 201 16.41 12.76 4.56
N GLU A 202 16.00 11.54 4.21
CA GLU A 202 15.34 11.23 2.94
C GLU A 202 14.06 12.06 2.77
N ARG A 203 13.20 12.08 3.78
CA ARG A 203 11.97 12.87 3.78
C ARG A 203 12.25 14.36 3.61
N SER A 204 13.24 14.89 4.32
CA SER A 204 13.63 16.31 4.23
C SER A 204 14.17 16.67 2.86
N TYR A 205 14.94 15.78 2.26
CA TYR A 205 15.45 15.95 0.90
C TYR A 205 14.29 16.08 -0.11
N TRP A 206 13.35 15.14 -0.10
CA TRP A 206 12.23 15.14 -1.05
C TRP A 206 11.24 16.29 -0.83
N ILE A 207 11.01 16.72 0.41
CA ILE A 207 10.18 17.90 0.71
C ILE A 207 10.82 19.17 0.13
N LYS A 208 12.16 19.29 0.17
CA LYS A 208 12.87 20.48 -0.34
C LYS A 208 13.01 20.48 -1.86
N LYS A 209 13.31 19.32 -2.44
CA LYS A 209 13.61 19.20 -3.88
C LYS A 209 12.35 19.29 -4.74
N GLY A 210 11.21 18.80 -4.24
CA GLY A 210 10.06 18.49 -5.08
C GLY A 210 10.37 17.29 -6.01
N PHE A 211 9.36 16.75 -6.65
CA PHE A 211 9.53 15.73 -7.69
C PHE A 211 9.55 16.44 -9.04
N GLN A 212 10.64 16.34 -9.77
CA GLN A 212 10.67 16.70 -11.18
C GLN A 212 9.91 15.63 -11.94
N SER A 213 8.90 16.04 -12.67
CA SER A 213 8.13 15.21 -13.62
C SER A 213 8.98 14.76 -14.78
#